data_896308254c22a7f40bf4592ee8d1490d
#
_entry.id   896308254c22a7f40bf4592ee8d1490d
#
_cell.length_a   1.000
_cell.length_b   1.000
_cell.length_c   1.000
_cell.angle_alpha   90.00
_cell.angle_beta   90.00
_cell.angle_gamma   90.00
#
_symmetry.space_group_name_H-M   'P 1'
#
loop_
_entity.id
_entity.type
_entity.pdbx_description
1 polymer ?
#
loop_
_entity_poly.entity_id
_entity_poly.type
_entity_poly.pdbx_seq_one_letter_code
_entity_poly.pdbx_strand_id
1 'polypeptide(L)'
;MKNTVILLISIATFIACTKQKAEQVSTIDSTLQVSVDSILQNKLSELNATVGQVIIMEVRTGEIKVSVGSDSILQESGLVRIASLLAVLETKAVKLSDSIDVADGVLAIGKDTLCDHNWHRGGYGKITVEQGFGVASNIANYKIVKKVFENEQAFSEALAKYGSQVKDTS
;
A
#
# COMPACT_ATOMS: atom_id res chain seq x y z
N MET A 1 -50.61 -11.71 -65.03
CA MET A 1 -49.52 -12.27 -64.29
C MET A 1 -49.06 -11.17 -63.32
N LYS A 2 -49.42 -11.23 -62.04
CA LYS A 2 -49.11 -10.21 -61.02
C LYS A 2 -47.92 -10.68 -60.17
N ASN A 3 -46.79 -9.98 -60.25
CA ASN A 3 -45.63 -10.26 -59.43
C ASN A 3 -45.79 -9.52 -58.12
N THR A 4 -45.99 -10.30 -57.10
CA THR A 4 -46.00 -9.78 -55.73
C THR A 4 -44.55 -9.81 -55.15
N VAL A 5 -43.96 -8.63 -54.95
CA VAL A 5 -42.67 -8.47 -54.29
C VAL A 5 -42.91 -8.45 -52.79
N ILE A 6 -42.43 -9.47 -52.09
CA ILE A 6 -42.44 -9.52 -50.65
C ILE A 6 -41.19 -8.82 -50.11
N LEU A 7 -41.39 -7.66 -49.49
CA LEU A 7 -40.34 -6.89 -48.84
C LEU A 7 -40.18 -7.42 -47.41
N LEU A 8 -39.10 -8.18 -47.15
CA LEU A 8 -38.75 -8.62 -45.82
C LEU A 8 -38.03 -7.48 -45.10
N ILE A 9 -38.75 -6.84 -44.16
CA ILE A 9 -38.16 -5.85 -43.25
C ILE A 9 -37.55 -6.61 -42.10
N SER A 10 -36.21 -6.70 -42.08
CA SER A 10 -35.40 -7.22 -40.96
C SER A 10 -35.33 -6.14 -39.88
N ILE A 11 -36.08 -6.30 -38.80
CA ILE A 11 -35.97 -5.46 -37.60
C ILE A 11 -34.78 -5.97 -36.79
N ALA A 12 -33.63 -5.31 -36.97
CA ALA A 12 -32.50 -5.51 -36.08
C ALA A 12 -32.78 -4.80 -34.73
N THR A 13 -33.19 -5.56 -33.72
CA THR A 13 -33.28 -5.07 -32.36
C THR A 13 -31.88 -4.89 -31.79
N PHE A 14 -31.40 -3.65 -31.77
CA PHE A 14 -30.23 -3.26 -31.00
C PHE A 14 -30.55 -3.39 -29.49
N ILE A 15 -30.14 -4.47 -28.87
CA ILE A 15 -30.10 -4.58 -27.42
C ILE A 15 -28.91 -3.70 -26.97
N ALA A 16 -29.19 -2.44 -26.66
CA ALA A 16 -28.26 -1.57 -25.96
C ALA A 16 -28.06 -2.12 -24.55
N CYS A 17 -26.95 -2.85 -24.37
CA CYS A 17 -26.48 -3.26 -23.06
C CYS A 17 -25.99 -1.99 -22.32
N THR A 18 -26.91 -1.27 -21.69
CA THR A 18 -26.54 -0.22 -20.74
C THR A 18 -25.83 -0.89 -19.58
N LYS A 19 -24.49 -0.75 -19.54
CA LYS A 19 -23.71 -1.03 -18.32
C LYS A 19 -24.29 -0.14 -17.23
N GLN A 20 -25.15 -0.72 -16.41
CA GLN A 20 -25.62 -0.10 -15.18
C GLN A 20 -24.39 0.10 -14.31
N LYS A 21 -23.93 1.35 -14.20
CA LYS A 21 -22.87 1.74 -13.29
C LYS A 21 -23.41 1.41 -11.90
N ALA A 22 -22.89 0.37 -11.27
CA ALA A 22 -23.27 0.02 -9.92
C ALA A 22 -23.08 1.29 -9.07
N GLU A 23 -24.14 1.78 -8.48
CA GLU A 23 -24.10 2.91 -7.55
C GLU A 23 -23.25 2.44 -6.38
N GLN A 24 -22.05 3.04 -6.24
CA GLN A 24 -21.12 2.66 -5.21
C GLN A 24 -21.69 3.15 -3.88
N VAL A 25 -22.38 2.28 -3.17
CA VAL A 25 -22.91 2.57 -1.85
C VAL A 25 -21.73 2.92 -0.95
N SER A 26 -21.78 4.13 -0.37
CA SER A 26 -20.76 4.55 0.58
C SER A 26 -20.76 3.62 1.79
N THR A 27 -19.59 3.08 2.14
CA THR A 27 -19.40 2.23 3.33
C THR A 27 -19.08 3.04 4.58
N ILE A 28 -18.97 4.36 4.44
CA ILE A 28 -18.62 5.29 5.52
C ILE A 28 -19.72 5.34 6.58
N ASP A 29 -19.32 5.17 7.84
CA ASP A 29 -20.15 5.44 9.01
C ASP A 29 -20.07 6.93 9.36
N SER A 30 -21.10 7.67 9.04
CA SER A 30 -21.11 9.13 9.20
C SER A 30 -20.99 9.58 10.67
N THR A 31 -21.55 8.83 11.61
CA THR A 31 -21.46 9.15 13.05
C THR A 31 -20.04 8.94 13.56
N LEU A 32 -19.44 7.81 13.19
CA LEU A 32 -18.06 7.50 13.54
C LEU A 32 -17.10 8.48 12.88
N GLN A 33 -17.33 8.86 11.61
CA GLN A 33 -16.52 9.81 10.88
C GLN A 33 -16.45 11.17 11.57
N VAL A 34 -17.58 11.75 11.98
CA VAL A 34 -17.63 13.02 12.70
C VAL A 34 -16.87 12.94 14.02
N SER A 35 -17.03 11.84 14.76
CA SER A 35 -16.34 11.64 16.04
C SER A 35 -14.83 11.56 15.85
N VAL A 36 -14.37 10.81 14.85
CA VAL A 36 -12.95 10.63 14.56
C VAL A 36 -12.32 11.92 14.01
N ASP A 37 -13.06 12.68 13.18
CA ASP A 37 -12.58 13.99 12.71
C ASP A 37 -12.34 14.95 13.89
N SER A 38 -13.28 15.03 14.82
CA SER A 38 -13.11 15.84 16.03
C SER A 38 -11.88 15.44 16.84
N ILE A 39 -11.65 14.15 17.02
CA ILE A 39 -10.44 13.63 17.70
C ILE A 39 -9.17 14.02 16.95
N LEU A 40 -9.17 13.87 15.61
CA LEU A 40 -8.03 14.23 14.77
C LEU A 40 -7.69 15.72 14.91
N GLN A 41 -8.69 16.61 14.78
CA GLN A 41 -8.47 18.06 14.89
C GLN A 41 -7.92 18.46 16.26
N ASN A 42 -8.44 17.87 17.34
CA ASN A 42 -7.93 18.11 18.68
C ASN A 42 -6.46 17.65 18.82
N LYS A 43 -6.12 16.50 18.27
CA LYS A 43 -4.73 15.99 18.31
C LYS A 43 -3.77 16.80 17.45
N LEU A 44 -4.19 17.24 16.28
CA LEU A 44 -3.39 18.14 15.45
C LEU A 44 -3.05 19.44 16.20
N SER A 45 -4.05 20.01 16.86
CA SER A 45 -3.85 21.23 17.68
C SER A 45 -2.91 20.99 18.87
N GLU A 46 -3.11 19.88 19.61
CA GLU A 46 -2.27 19.51 20.77
C GLU A 46 -0.80 19.32 20.38
N LEU A 47 -0.55 18.71 19.19
CA LEU A 47 0.79 18.41 18.71
C LEU A 47 1.42 19.54 17.89
N ASN A 48 0.71 20.65 17.67
CA ASN A 48 1.08 21.71 16.71
C ASN A 48 1.39 21.14 15.31
N ALA A 49 0.68 20.08 14.91
CA ALA A 49 0.80 19.48 13.60
C ALA A 49 -0.19 20.12 12.62
N THR A 50 0.23 20.24 11.35
CA THR A 50 -0.59 20.87 10.30
C THR A 50 -1.34 19.87 9.45
N VAL A 51 -0.92 18.61 9.46
CA VAL A 51 -1.46 17.55 8.60
C VAL A 51 -1.63 16.26 9.39
N GLY A 52 -2.73 15.57 9.17
CA GLY A 52 -2.99 14.25 9.72
C GLY A 52 -4.07 13.55 8.93
N GLN A 53 -4.08 12.22 8.99
CA GLN A 53 -5.08 11.39 8.35
C GLN A 53 -5.44 10.21 9.27
N VAL A 54 -6.72 9.85 9.27
CA VAL A 54 -7.20 8.61 9.92
C VAL A 54 -8.07 7.84 8.95
N ILE A 55 -7.73 6.56 8.76
CA ILE A 55 -8.55 5.61 8.01
C ILE A 55 -8.90 4.46 8.95
N ILE A 56 -10.20 4.15 9.05
CA ILE A 56 -10.67 2.98 9.79
C ILE A 56 -11.34 2.03 8.79
N MET A 57 -10.83 0.81 8.76
CA MET A 57 -11.30 -0.24 7.87
C MET A 57 -11.79 -1.44 8.67
N GLU A 58 -12.90 -2.02 8.25
CA GLU A 58 -13.35 -3.29 8.78
C GLU A 58 -12.47 -4.42 8.24
N VAL A 59 -11.79 -5.14 9.13
CA VAL A 59 -10.78 -6.15 8.75
C VAL A 59 -11.38 -7.30 7.95
N ARG A 60 -12.61 -7.71 8.27
CA ARG A 60 -13.25 -8.86 7.63
C ARG A 60 -13.71 -8.59 6.21
N THR A 61 -14.18 -7.37 5.92
CA THR A 61 -14.79 -7.01 4.64
C THR A 61 -13.88 -6.14 3.76
N GLY A 62 -12.90 -5.45 4.36
CA GLY A 62 -12.09 -4.44 3.69
C GLY A 62 -12.81 -3.11 3.48
N GLU A 63 -14.02 -2.95 4.01
CA GLU A 63 -14.79 -1.73 3.87
C GLU A 63 -14.21 -0.59 4.69
N ILE A 64 -14.03 0.58 4.06
CA ILE A 64 -13.62 1.79 4.77
C ILE A 64 -14.83 2.37 5.50
N LYS A 65 -14.75 2.44 6.82
CA LYS A 65 -15.78 2.99 7.70
C LYS A 65 -15.54 4.45 8.04
N VAL A 66 -14.26 4.88 8.06
CA VAL A 66 -13.86 6.28 8.29
C VAL A 66 -12.71 6.63 7.36
N SER A 67 -12.77 7.82 6.78
CA SER A 67 -11.64 8.43 6.07
C SER A 67 -11.72 9.94 6.32
N VAL A 68 -10.88 10.46 7.22
CA VAL A 68 -10.83 11.87 7.61
C VAL A 68 -9.41 12.40 7.55
N GLY A 69 -9.28 13.71 7.34
CA GLY A 69 -8.00 14.41 7.29
C GLY A 69 -7.56 14.74 5.87
N SER A 70 -6.27 15.00 5.70
CA SER A 70 -5.72 15.49 4.44
C SER A 70 -5.50 14.38 3.43
N ASP A 71 -5.89 14.63 2.17
CA ASP A 71 -5.53 13.81 1.01
C ASP A 71 -4.09 14.09 0.53
N SER A 72 -3.35 14.95 1.24
CA SER A 72 -1.94 15.19 0.94
C SER A 72 -1.15 13.91 1.11
N ILE A 73 -0.19 13.69 0.23
CA ILE A 73 0.75 12.57 0.35
C ILE A 73 1.56 12.80 1.63
N LEU A 74 1.25 12.03 2.66
CA LEU A 74 2.06 11.99 3.86
C LEU A 74 3.30 11.17 3.54
N GLN A 75 4.47 11.65 3.99
CA GLN A 75 5.69 10.87 3.86
C GLN A 75 5.54 9.58 4.64
N GLU A 76 5.44 8.47 3.93
CA GLU A 76 5.16 7.17 4.52
C GLU A 76 6.35 6.68 5.33
N SER A 77 6.23 6.69 6.64
CA SER A 77 7.26 6.20 7.54
C SER A 77 6.99 4.78 8.02
N GLY A 78 6.95 3.79 7.26
CA GLY A 78 6.89 2.41 7.75
C GLY A 78 5.76 1.52 7.22
N LEU A 79 4.68 2.06 6.66
CA LEU A 79 3.61 1.25 6.05
C LEU A 79 4.11 0.51 4.81
N VAL A 80 5.00 1.12 4.03
CA VAL A 80 5.67 0.50 2.87
C VAL A 80 6.40 -0.79 3.27
N ARG A 81 6.89 -0.91 4.51
CA ARG A 81 7.57 -2.12 4.98
C ARG A 81 6.67 -3.35 4.95
N ILE A 82 5.38 -3.21 5.25
CA ILE A 82 4.40 -4.31 5.20
C ILE A 82 4.24 -4.76 3.74
N ALA A 83 3.99 -3.82 2.83
CA ALA A 83 3.86 -4.11 1.40
C ALA A 83 5.16 -4.71 0.82
N SER A 84 6.33 -4.19 1.24
CA SER A 84 7.65 -4.72 0.84
C SER A 84 7.83 -6.17 1.27
N LEU A 85 7.50 -6.50 2.52
CA LEU A 85 7.59 -7.87 3.01
C LEU A 85 6.66 -8.81 2.23
N LEU A 86 5.41 -8.41 2.00
CA LEU A 86 4.46 -9.19 1.22
C LEU A 86 4.97 -9.41 -0.22
N ALA A 87 5.45 -8.35 -0.89
CA ALA A 87 6.00 -8.44 -2.23
C ALA A 87 7.20 -9.40 -2.31
N VAL A 88 8.09 -9.35 -1.32
CA VAL A 88 9.25 -10.26 -1.21
C VAL A 88 8.81 -11.70 -1.00
N LEU A 89 7.88 -11.95 -0.07
CA LEU A 89 7.42 -13.31 0.26
C LEU A 89 6.65 -13.97 -0.88
N GLU A 90 5.90 -13.22 -1.68
CA GLU A 90 5.19 -13.73 -2.85
C GLU A 90 6.13 -14.34 -3.89
N THR A 91 7.34 -13.84 -4.00
CA THR A 91 8.34 -14.39 -4.94
C THR A 91 8.84 -15.77 -4.54
N LYS A 92 8.63 -16.17 -3.28
CA LYS A 92 9.15 -17.41 -2.65
C LYS A 92 10.68 -17.52 -2.62
N ALA A 93 11.40 -16.46 -3.01
CA ALA A 93 12.86 -16.40 -2.98
C ALA A 93 13.42 -16.19 -1.58
N VAL A 94 12.57 -15.73 -0.66
CA VAL A 94 12.89 -15.46 0.76
C VAL A 94 11.82 -16.06 1.63
N LYS A 95 12.23 -16.63 2.77
CA LYS A 95 11.35 -17.17 3.81
C LYS A 95 11.51 -16.34 5.08
N LEU A 96 10.49 -16.32 5.93
CA LEU A 96 10.55 -15.64 7.25
C LEU A 96 11.68 -16.18 8.15
N SER A 97 12.01 -17.46 8.00
CA SER A 97 13.10 -18.12 8.75
C SER A 97 14.50 -17.86 8.20
N ASP A 98 14.63 -17.24 7.02
CA ASP A 98 15.95 -16.97 6.43
C ASP A 98 16.71 -15.97 7.28
N SER A 99 18.02 -16.19 7.42
CA SER A 99 18.91 -15.31 8.17
C SER A 99 19.38 -14.12 7.35
N ILE A 100 19.40 -12.96 7.98
CA ILE A 100 19.94 -11.71 7.46
C ILE A 100 20.92 -11.14 8.47
N ASP A 101 22.10 -10.77 8.01
CA ASP A 101 23.06 -10.04 8.81
C ASP A 101 22.83 -8.53 8.65
N VAL A 102 22.42 -7.86 9.72
CA VAL A 102 22.23 -6.40 9.78
C VAL A 102 23.37 -5.72 10.55
N ALA A 103 24.38 -6.49 10.93
CA ALA A 103 25.62 -6.05 11.57
C ALA A 103 25.34 -5.16 12.80
N ASP A 104 26.10 -4.08 12.93
CA ASP A 104 25.98 -3.07 13.99
C ASP A 104 24.81 -2.09 13.76
N GLY A 105 23.97 -2.32 12.77
CA GLY A 105 22.83 -1.45 12.51
C GLY A 105 23.15 -0.24 11.64
N VAL A 106 24.30 -0.25 10.93
CA VAL A 106 24.71 0.80 10.00
C VAL A 106 25.05 0.17 8.65
N LEU A 107 24.50 0.70 7.56
CA LEU A 107 24.75 0.26 6.21
C LEU A 107 24.99 1.46 5.28
N ALA A 108 26.17 1.54 4.69
CA ALA A 108 26.47 2.53 3.66
C ALA A 108 25.84 2.13 2.31
N ILE A 109 25.12 3.06 1.68
CA ILE A 109 24.46 2.87 0.38
C ILE A 109 24.89 4.03 -0.51
N GLY A 110 25.93 3.83 -1.32
CA GLY A 110 26.50 4.90 -2.14
C GLY A 110 27.03 6.04 -1.29
N LYS A 111 26.41 7.22 -1.36
CA LYS A 111 26.74 8.41 -0.55
C LYS A 111 25.91 8.51 0.74
N ASP A 112 24.87 7.69 0.86
CA ASP A 112 23.93 7.71 1.97
C ASP A 112 24.24 6.62 2.97
N THR A 113 23.65 6.76 4.16
CA THR A 113 23.76 5.77 5.24
C THR A 113 22.37 5.41 5.74
N LEU A 114 22.07 4.11 5.71
CA LEU A 114 20.86 3.55 6.29
C LEU A 114 21.18 3.03 7.69
N CYS A 115 20.38 3.45 8.68
CA CYS A 115 20.57 3.02 10.06
C CYS A 115 19.31 2.33 10.60
N ASP A 116 19.53 1.31 11.42
CA ASP A 116 18.52 0.76 12.31
C ASP A 116 18.41 1.62 13.57
N HIS A 117 17.24 1.63 14.21
CA HIS A 117 17.01 2.51 15.38
C HIS A 117 17.91 2.21 16.59
N ASN A 118 18.50 1.02 16.66
CA ASN A 118 19.40 0.59 17.73
C ASN A 118 20.89 0.61 17.35
N TRP A 119 21.27 1.24 16.24
CA TRP A 119 22.67 1.31 15.78
C TRP A 119 23.65 1.78 16.87
N HIS A 120 23.23 2.74 17.71
CA HIS A 120 24.02 3.27 18.83
C HIS A 120 24.20 2.27 19.99
N ARG A 121 23.52 1.10 19.94
CA ARG A 121 23.63 0.00 20.91
C ARG A 121 24.28 -1.24 20.31
N GLY A 122 24.88 -1.13 19.13
CA GLY A 122 25.59 -2.21 18.44
C GLY A 122 24.75 -3.04 17.48
N GLY A 123 23.57 -2.55 17.10
CA GLY A 123 22.71 -3.22 16.10
C GLY A 123 22.08 -4.52 16.60
N TYR A 124 21.59 -5.31 15.63
CA TYR A 124 20.95 -6.61 15.90
C TYR A 124 21.81 -7.80 15.48
N GLY A 125 22.92 -7.56 14.75
CA GLY A 125 23.76 -8.62 14.24
C GLY A 125 23.04 -9.47 13.22
N LYS A 126 23.08 -10.81 13.41
CA LYS A 126 22.43 -11.77 12.53
C LYS A 126 21.05 -12.16 13.08
N ILE A 127 20.00 -11.85 12.35
CA ILE A 127 18.60 -12.10 12.73
C ILE A 127 17.84 -12.79 11.59
N THR A 128 16.63 -13.32 11.88
CA THR A 128 15.76 -13.81 10.82
C THR A 128 15.00 -12.70 10.13
N VAL A 129 14.43 -12.95 8.95
CA VAL A 129 13.52 -12.01 8.25
C VAL A 129 12.36 -11.62 9.16
N GLU A 130 11.75 -12.60 9.86
CA GLU A 130 10.68 -12.38 10.82
C GLU A 130 11.09 -11.45 11.96
N GLN A 131 12.25 -11.70 12.56
CA GLN A 131 12.79 -10.83 13.61
C GLN A 131 13.08 -9.43 13.07
N GLY A 132 13.70 -9.31 11.87
CA GLY A 132 13.98 -8.04 11.23
C GLY A 132 12.71 -7.20 10.99
N PHE A 133 11.62 -7.86 10.58
CA PHE A 133 10.32 -7.20 10.46
C PHE A 133 9.77 -6.79 11.83
N GLY A 134 9.80 -7.68 12.82
CA GLY A 134 9.28 -7.43 14.17
C GLY A 134 9.98 -6.27 14.89
N VAL A 135 11.30 -6.13 14.72
CA VAL A 135 12.07 -5.00 15.27
C VAL A 135 12.14 -3.79 14.35
N ALA A 136 11.43 -3.83 13.25
CA ALA A 136 11.39 -2.76 12.25
C ALA A 136 12.78 -2.36 11.70
N SER A 137 13.67 -3.34 11.46
CA SER A 137 14.98 -3.08 10.89
C SER A 137 14.89 -2.55 9.45
N ASN A 138 15.42 -1.36 9.24
CA ASN A 138 15.52 -0.74 7.91
C ASN A 138 16.49 -1.53 7.02
N ILE A 139 17.60 -1.99 7.62
CA ILE A 139 18.65 -2.73 6.91
C ILE A 139 18.14 -4.10 6.48
N ALA A 140 17.41 -4.82 7.34
CA ALA A 140 16.80 -6.09 6.96
C ALA A 140 15.84 -5.91 5.79
N ASN A 141 14.93 -4.92 5.87
CA ASN A 141 13.99 -4.63 4.80
C ASN A 141 14.72 -4.30 3.48
N TYR A 142 15.70 -3.44 3.51
CA TYR A 142 16.52 -3.09 2.33
C TYR A 142 17.18 -4.32 1.72
N LYS A 143 17.83 -5.16 2.55
CA LYS A 143 18.57 -6.34 2.07
C LYS A 143 17.66 -7.39 1.46
N ILE A 144 16.46 -7.65 2.01
CA ILE A 144 15.53 -8.61 1.40
C ILE A 144 14.96 -8.09 0.07
N VAL A 145 14.65 -6.80 -0.02
CA VAL A 145 14.19 -6.18 -1.27
C VAL A 145 15.28 -6.27 -2.34
N LYS A 146 16.52 -5.87 -2.03
CA LYS A 146 17.65 -5.97 -2.97
C LYS A 146 18.01 -7.39 -3.36
N LYS A 147 17.76 -8.37 -2.50
CA LYS A 147 17.98 -9.80 -2.83
C LYS A 147 17.00 -10.31 -3.88
N VAL A 148 15.79 -9.76 -3.91
CA VAL A 148 14.66 -10.27 -4.71
C VAL A 148 14.44 -9.48 -5.98
N PHE A 149 14.58 -8.15 -5.91
CA PHE A 149 14.28 -7.27 -7.03
C PHE A 149 15.57 -6.68 -7.62
N GLU A 150 15.76 -6.88 -8.92
CA GLU A 150 16.98 -6.44 -9.64
C GLU A 150 17.10 -4.92 -9.69
N ASN A 151 15.96 -4.22 -9.75
CA ASN A 151 15.92 -2.77 -9.89
C ASN A 151 14.65 -2.18 -9.21
N GLU A 152 14.63 -0.85 -9.12
CA GLU A 152 13.55 -0.10 -8.47
C GLU A 152 12.23 -0.22 -9.20
N GLN A 153 12.24 -0.34 -10.53
CA GLN A 153 11.03 -0.50 -11.31
C GLN A 153 10.33 -1.82 -10.99
N ALA A 154 11.06 -2.93 -10.96
CA ALA A 154 10.50 -4.24 -10.61
C ALA A 154 9.91 -4.25 -9.20
N PHE A 155 10.55 -3.57 -8.27
CA PHE A 155 10.04 -3.41 -6.91
C PHE A 155 8.79 -2.52 -6.86
N SER A 156 8.78 -1.39 -7.57
CA SER A 156 7.62 -0.50 -7.67
C SER A 156 6.40 -1.20 -8.27
N GLU A 157 6.59 -2.00 -9.33
CA GLU A 157 5.53 -2.80 -9.94
C GLU A 157 4.97 -3.85 -8.97
N ALA A 158 5.83 -4.46 -8.16
CA ALA A 158 5.40 -5.39 -7.12
C ALA A 158 4.58 -4.69 -6.02
N LEU A 159 5.00 -3.49 -5.59
CA LEU A 159 4.28 -2.69 -4.58
C LEU A 159 2.93 -2.17 -5.09
N ALA A 160 2.81 -1.89 -6.40
CA ALA A 160 1.56 -1.42 -7.00
C ALA A 160 0.40 -2.41 -6.80
N LYS A 161 0.68 -3.71 -6.68
CA LYS A 161 -0.31 -4.76 -6.37
C LYS A 161 -0.99 -4.54 -5.01
N TYR A 162 -0.31 -3.85 -4.09
CA TYR A 162 -0.79 -3.53 -2.75
C TYR A 162 -1.28 -2.09 -2.63
N GLY A 163 -1.52 -1.41 -3.76
CA GLY A 163 -2.01 -0.04 -3.78
C GLY A 163 -0.95 1.02 -3.45
N SER A 164 0.31 0.62 -3.26
CA SER A 164 1.41 1.57 -3.07
C SER A 164 1.84 2.14 -4.41
N GLN A 165 1.83 3.47 -4.54
CA GLN A 165 2.39 4.17 -5.69
C GLN A 165 3.69 4.83 -5.26
N VAL A 166 4.82 4.23 -5.60
CA VAL A 166 6.11 4.90 -5.49
C VAL A 166 6.15 5.95 -6.60
N LYS A 167 5.92 7.23 -6.25
CA LYS A 167 6.17 8.33 -7.17
C LYS A 167 7.68 8.57 -7.18
N ASP A 168 8.25 8.47 -8.38
CA ASP A 168 9.62 8.87 -8.62
C ASP A 168 9.73 10.38 -8.28
N THR A 169 10.51 10.70 -7.28
CA THR A 169 10.80 12.07 -6.83
C THR A 169 12.17 12.51 -7.32
N SER A 170 12.54 12.08 -8.55
CA SER A 170 13.73 12.60 -9.22
C SER A 170 13.57 14.02 -9.73
#